data_b5dcf74f9a4602a9a2e446b9bbd308b4
#
_entry.id   b5dcf74f9a4602a9a2e446b9bbd308b4
#
_cell.length_a   1.000
_cell.length_b   1.000
_cell.length_c   1.000
_cell.angle_alpha   90.00
_cell.angle_beta   90.00
_cell.angle_gamma   90.00
#
_symmetry.space_group_name_H-M   'P 1'
#
loop_
_entity.id
_entity.type
_entity.pdbx_description
1 polymer ?
#
loop_
_entity_poly.entity_id
_entity_poly.type
_entity_poly.pdbx_seq_one_letter_code
_entity_poly.pdbx_strand_id
1 'polypeptide(L)'
;PYTTLFRSLYVILLRNKNASQQGVDFVKYEIGDFVSKPVTGICKIENILYLNPQDEKNDKLYYLMKPVEDEKEKIYVPVSNSDSRLRLCLTKEEAWNLIKRIPDIPTAWTNNEKMREQNYKEAVRANNPEALVAIIKMIYQRKQKRLAQGKKCTATDARYFQIAENLLYMELGVALEKPKQEICKTIIDYIDQNKID
;
A
#
# COMPACT_ATOMS: atom_id res chain seq x y z
N PRO A 1 -13.24 -28.98 6.07
CA PRO A 1 -14.17 -27.82 5.99
C PRO A 1 -14.46 -27.16 7.34
N TYR A 2 -14.25 -27.84 8.49
CA TYR A 2 -14.59 -27.31 9.83
C TYR A 2 -13.51 -26.38 10.46
N THR A 3 -12.31 -26.33 9.92
CA THR A 3 -11.19 -25.53 10.49
C THR A 3 -11.33 -24.04 10.25
N THR A 4 -11.99 -23.62 9.19
CA THR A 4 -12.16 -22.18 8.85
C THR A 4 -13.23 -21.51 9.72
N LEU A 5 -14.29 -22.21 10.04
CA LEU A 5 -15.38 -21.72 10.92
C LEU A 5 -14.91 -21.54 12.37
N PHE A 6 -14.07 -22.44 12.88
CA PHE A 6 -13.52 -22.34 14.25
C PHE A 6 -12.52 -21.18 14.38
N ARG A 7 -11.75 -20.86 13.32
CA ARG A 7 -10.84 -19.70 13.31
C ARG A 7 -11.60 -18.38 13.35
N SER A 8 -12.69 -18.25 12.57
CA SER A 8 -13.55 -17.06 12.57
C SER A 8 -14.23 -16.84 13.93
N LEU A 9 -14.69 -17.92 14.58
CA LEU A 9 -15.27 -17.86 15.91
C LEU A 9 -14.24 -17.49 17.02
N TYR A 10 -12.99 -17.91 16.88
CA TYR A 10 -11.95 -17.55 17.84
C TYR A 10 -11.61 -16.05 17.77
N VAL A 11 -11.54 -15.48 16.57
CA VAL A 11 -11.36 -14.03 16.36
C VAL A 11 -12.57 -13.23 16.86
N ILE A 12 -13.81 -13.73 16.66
CA ILE A 12 -15.04 -13.12 17.18
C ILE A 12 -15.08 -13.21 18.73
N LEU A 13 -14.64 -14.32 19.30
CA LEU A 13 -14.53 -14.49 20.76
C LEU A 13 -13.47 -13.59 21.39
N LEU A 14 -12.36 -13.34 20.71
CA LEU A 14 -11.38 -12.34 21.13
C LEU A 14 -11.94 -10.92 21.05
N ARG A 15 -12.80 -10.60 20.05
CA ARG A 15 -13.52 -9.33 19.97
C ARG A 15 -14.50 -9.13 21.15
N ASN A 16 -15.17 -10.18 21.62
CA ASN A 16 -16.24 -10.08 22.62
C ASN A 16 -15.75 -10.22 24.07
N LYS A 17 -14.62 -10.86 24.34
CA LYS A 17 -14.12 -11.03 25.71
C LYS A 17 -13.49 -9.79 26.34
N ASN A 18 -13.17 -8.77 25.56
CA ASN A 18 -12.33 -7.64 25.98
C ASN A 18 -13.00 -6.28 25.93
N ALA A 19 -14.32 -6.22 25.96
CA ALA A 19 -15.07 -4.95 25.97
C ALA A 19 -15.08 -4.22 27.34
N SER A 20 -14.36 -4.74 28.34
CA SER A 20 -14.28 -4.10 29.65
C SER A 20 -12.90 -4.33 30.28
N GLN A 21 -12.17 -3.23 30.43
CA GLN A 21 -10.94 -2.97 31.18
C GLN A 21 -9.60 -3.00 30.43
N GLN A 22 -9.03 -1.78 30.33
CA GLN A 22 -7.60 -1.43 30.29
C GLN A 22 -6.70 -2.22 29.31
N GLY A 23 -6.34 -1.56 28.16
CA GLY A 23 -5.11 -1.92 27.46
C GLY A 23 -5.22 -3.06 26.45
N VAL A 24 -6.39 -3.32 25.89
CA VAL A 24 -6.54 -4.42 24.91
C VAL A 24 -6.12 -3.93 23.52
N ASP A 25 -5.09 -4.56 22.96
CA ASP A 25 -4.69 -4.37 21.57
C ASP A 25 -5.86 -4.81 20.66
N PHE A 26 -6.56 -3.83 20.05
CA PHE A 26 -7.62 -4.11 19.11
C PHE A 26 -7.02 -4.66 17.81
N VAL A 27 -7.25 -5.95 17.54
CA VAL A 27 -6.80 -6.60 16.31
C VAL A 27 -7.67 -6.13 15.16
N LYS A 28 -7.11 -5.31 14.26
CA LYS A 28 -7.80 -4.69 13.12
C LYS A 28 -7.77 -5.56 11.87
N TYR A 29 -6.68 -6.28 11.66
CA TYR A 29 -6.42 -7.08 10.46
C TYR A 29 -6.40 -8.56 10.80
N GLU A 30 -6.75 -9.41 9.83
CA GLU A 30 -6.83 -10.87 9.99
C GLU A 30 -5.66 -11.57 9.29
N ILE A 31 -5.38 -12.82 9.70
CA ILE A 31 -4.40 -13.67 9.00
C ILE A 31 -4.90 -13.94 7.60
N GLY A 32 -4.04 -13.68 6.61
CA GLY A 32 -4.36 -13.78 5.19
C GLY A 32 -4.65 -12.43 4.53
N ASP A 33 -4.91 -11.37 5.31
CA ASP A 33 -5.12 -10.04 4.75
C ASP A 33 -3.86 -9.51 4.06
N PHE A 34 -4.10 -8.80 2.96
CA PHE A 34 -3.08 -7.98 2.33
C PHE A 34 -3.18 -6.55 2.85
N VAL A 35 -2.06 -6.05 3.35
CA VAL A 35 -1.95 -4.69 3.90
C VAL A 35 -0.85 -3.90 3.18
N SER A 36 -1.10 -2.63 2.94
CA SER A 36 -0.10 -1.71 2.44
C SER A 36 0.68 -1.10 3.60
N LYS A 37 2.00 -1.19 3.53
CA LYS A 37 2.94 -0.57 4.46
C LYS A 37 3.75 0.50 3.74
N PRO A 38 3.84 1.74 4.25
CA PRO A 38 4.61 2.81 3.62
C PRO A 38 6.02 2.35 3.25
N VAL A 39 6.47 2.73 2.05
CA VAL A 39 7.82 2.42 1.52
C VAL A 39 8.05 0.95 1.19
N THR A 40 7.53 0.01 1.99
CA THR A 40 7.69 -1.43 1.78
C THR A 40 6.76 -1.96 0.69
N GLY A 41 5.54 -1.39 0.59
CA GLY A 41 4.50 -1.86 -0.34
C GLY A 41 3.56 -2.88 0.31
N ILE A 42 3.05 -3.82 -0.49
CA ILE A 42 2.05 -4.78 -0.04
C ILE A 42 2.71 -5.95 0.70
N CYS A 43 2.17 -6.23 1.87
CA CYS A 43 2.54 -7.37 2.72
C CYS A 43 1.32 -8.23 3.01
N LYS A 44 1.51 -9.53 3.12
CA LYS A 44 0.50 -10.47 3.59
C LYS A 44 0.67 -10.72 5.08
N ILE A 45 -0.41 -10.69 5.84
CA ILE A 45 -0.39 -11.07 7.26
C ILE A 45 -0.36 -12.60 7.35
N GLU A 46 0.75 -13.12 7.86
CA GLU A 46 0.95 -14.57 8.00
C GLU A 46 0.53 -15.08 9.37
N ASN A 47 0.72 -14.26 10.42
CA ASN A 47 0.38 -14.64 11.78
C ASN A 47 0.16 -13.42 12.68
N ILE A 48 -0.49 -13.66 13.82
CA ILE A 48 -0.66 -12.69 14.89
C ILE A 48 -0.16 -13.39 16.16
N LEU A 49 0.91 -12.88 16.77
CA LEU A 49 1.62 -13.60 17.83
C LEU A 49 2.28 -12.68 18.85
N TYR A 50 2.56 -13.24 20.00
CA TYR A 50 3.44 -12.68 21.02
C TYR A 50 4.88 -13.09 20.73
N LEU A 51 5.84 -12.17 20.87
CA LEU A 51 7.27 -12.46 20.66
C LEU A 51 7.89 -13.19 21.86
N ASN A 52 7.41 -12.92 23.08
CA ASN A 52 7.84 -13.53 24.30
C ASN A 52 6.68 -14.20 25.05
N PRO A 53 6.26 -15.41 24.68
CA PRO A 53 5.10 -16.07 25.29
C PRO A 53 5.28 -16.37 26.80
N GLN A 54 6.49 -16.25 27.34
CA GLN A 54 6.80 -16.53 28.76
C GLN A 54 6.60 -15.29 29.67
N ASP A 55 6.45 -14.10 29.10
CA ASP A 55 6.23 -12.83 29.83
C ASP A 55 4.89 -12.21 29.47
N GLU A 56 3.80 -12.93 29.74
CA GLU A 56 2.42 -12.52 29.37
C GLU A 56 2.01 -11.14 29.91
N LYS A 57 2.70 -10.60 30.91
CA LYS A 57 2.36 -9.30 31.52
C LYS A 57 2.94 -8.10 30.77
N ASN A 58 4.03 -8.30 30.00
CA ASN A 58 4.76 -7.24 29.30
C ASN A 58 4.84 -7.47 27.80
N ASP A 59 4.33 -8.59 27.28
CA ASP A 59 4.45 -8.92 25.87
C ASP A 59 3.38 -8.21 25.05
N LYS A 60 3.80 -7.71 23.89
CA LYS A 60 2.93 -7.02 22.92
C LYS A 60 2.54 -7.98 21.82
N LEU A 61 1.30 -7.84 21.36
CA LEU A 61 0.81 -8.57 20.20
C LEU A 61 1.37 -7.94 18.91
N TYR A 62 1.84 -8.78 18.00
CA TYR A 62 2.44 -8.36 16.72
C TYR A 62 1.76 -9.03 15.54
N TYR A 63 1.61 -8.28 14.46
CA TYR A 63 1.42 -8.85 13.12
C TYR A 63 2.76 -9.33 12.59
N LEU A 64 2.86 -10.61 12.25
CA LEU A 64 3.93 -11.15 11.41
C LEU A 64 3.49 -11.06 9.97
N MET A 65 4.21 -10.27 9.17
CA MET A 65 3.90 -10.02 7.77
C MET A 65 5.06 -10.41 6.89
N LYS A 66 4.75 -10.76 5.63
CA LYS A 66 5.72 -10.96 4.57
C LYS A 66 5.42 -10.03 3.40
N PRO A 67 6.43 -9.28 2.86
CA PRO A 67 6.26 -8.56 1.61
C PRO A 67 5.93 -9.50 0.46
N VAL A 68 5.05 -9.07 -0.44
CA VAL A 68 4.67 -9.88 -1.62
C VAL A 68 5.87 -10.07 -2.58
N GLU A 69 6.81 -9.14 -2.61
CA GLU A 69 8.01 -9.22 -3.47
C GLU A 69 9.16 -10.00 -2.82
N ASP A 70 9.16 -10.21 -1.51
CA ASP A 70 10.19 -10.99 -0.80
C ASP A 70 9.57 -11.85 0.32
N GLU A 71 9.16 -13.05 -0.03
CA GLU A 71 8.57 -14.01 0.92
C GLU A 71 9.53 -14.48 2.02
N LYS A 72 10.84 -14.23 1.90
CA LYS A 72 11.83 -14.58 2.92
C LYS A 72 11.92 -13.53 4.01
N GLU A 73 11.61 -12.28 3.69
CA GLU A 73 11.60 -11.20 4.67
C GLU A 73 10.43 -11.37 5.66
N LYS A 74 10.72 -11.16 6.94
CA LYS A 74 9.73 -11.18 8.01
C LYS A 74 9.67 -9.80 8.67
N ILE A 75 8.49 -9.20 8.69
CA ILE A 75 8.25 -7.89 9.28
C ILE A 75 7.30 -8.05 10.46
N TYR A 76 7.70 -7.52 11.60
CA TYR A 76 6.88 -7.51 12.81
C TYR A 76 6.38 -6.09 13.07
N VAL A 77 5.06 -5.90 13.17
CA VAL A 77 4.44 -4.62 13.48
C VAL A 77 3.57 -4.81 14.73
N PRO A 78 3.81 -4.02 15.81
CA PRO A 78 2.93 -4.07 16.97
C PRO A 78 1.49 -3.75 16.58
N VAL A 79 0.55 -4.53 17.09
CA VAL A 79 -0.89 -4.33 16.83
C VAL A 79 -1.34 -2.95 17.27
N SER A 80 -0.87 -2.48 18.44
CA SER A 80 -1.16 -1.15 18.99
C SER A 80 -0.73 0.03 18.09
N ASN A 81 0.23 -0.18 17.20
CA ASN A 81 0.75 0.85 16.29
C ASN A 81 0.36 0.62 14.84
N SER A 82 -0.54 -0.31 14.56
CA SER A 82 -0.90 -0.70 13.19
C SER A 82 -1.65 0.39 12.44
N ASP A 83 -2.51 1.14 13.11
CA ASP A 83 -3.36 2.18 12.49
C ASP A 83 -2.56 3.32 11.82
N SER A 84 -1.40 3.67 12.38
CA SER A 84 -0.54 4.71 11.82
C SER A 84 0.41 4.20 10.73
N ARG A 85 0.51 2.87 10.56
CA ARG A 85 1.54 2.25 9.71
C ARG A 85 1.00 1.34 8.63
N LEU A 86 -0.23 0.87 8.76
CA LEU A 86 -0.82 -0.09 7.85
C LEU A 86 -2.18 0.38 7.36
N ARG A 87 -2.52 -0.03 6.15
CA ARG A 87 -3.84 0.11 5.55
C ARG A 87 -4.16 -1.18 4.79
N LEU A 88 -5.42 -1.59 4.74
CA LEU A 88 -5.82 -2.69 3.85
C LEU A 88 -5.43 -2.37 2.39
N CYS A 89 -5.03 -3.39 1.66
CA CYS A 89 -4.88 -3.32 0.22
C CYS A 89 -6.22 -2.96 -0.42
N LEU A 90 -6.18 -2.28 -1.56
CA LEU A 90 -7.39 -2.01 -2.33
C LEU A 90 -8.12 -3.32 -2.66
N THR A 91 -9.43 -3.28 -2.59
CA THR A 91 -10.28 -4.31 -3.18
C THR A 91 -10.24 -4.22 -4.70
N LYS A 92 -10.69 -5.25 -5.40
CA LYS A 92 -10.76 -5.27 -6.87
C LYS A 92 -11.62 -4.13 -7.41
N GLU A 93 -12.73 -3.83 -6.74
CA GLU A 93 -13.62 -2.72 -7.12
C GLU A 93 -12.95 -1.37 -6.91
N GLU A 94 -12.31 -1.14 -5.77
CA GLU A 94 -11.57 0.10 -5.49
C GLU A 94 -10.40 0.29 -6.47
N ALA A 95 -9.71 -0.79 -6.85
CA ALA A 95 -8.63 -0.73 -7.84
C ALA A 95 -9.15 -0.27 -9.22
N TRP A 96 -10.27 -0.82 -9.70
CA TRP A 96 -10.91 -0.36 -10.94
C TRP A 96 -11.41 1.08 -10.84
N ASN A 97 -12.00 1.47 -9.71
CA ASN A 97 -12.43 2.84 -9.46
C ASN A 97 -11.25 3.82 -9.47
N LEU A 98 -10.11 3.43 -8.89
CA LEU A 98 -8.88 4.22 -8.97
C LEU A 98 -8.41 4.38 -10.42
N ILE A 99 -8.33 3.28 -11.18
CA ILE A 99 -7.89 3.31 -12.60
C ILE A 99 -8.80 4.24 -13.42
N LYS A 100 -10.12 4.13 -13.25
CA LYS A 100 -11.10 5.00 -13.92
C LYS A 100 -10.85 6.48 -13.64
N ARG A 101 -10.46 6.81 -12.41
CA ARG A 101 -10.23 8.19 -11.96
C ARG A 101 -8.83 8.74 -12.25
N ILE A 102 -7.88 7.90 -12.71
CA ILE A 102 -6.51 8.35 -13.03
C ILE A 102 -6.48 9.62 -13.90
N PRO A 103 -7.28 9.76 -14.98
CA PRO A 103 -7.29 10.97 -15.79
C PRO A 103 -7.61 12.23 -14.97
N ASP A 104 -8.55 12.15 -14.03
CA ASP A 104 -9.10 13.27 -13.27
C ASP A 104 -8.28 13.60 -12.00
N ILE A 105 -7.45 12.68 -11.53
CA ILE A 105 -6.60 12.94 -10.36
C ILE A 105 -5.65 14.10 -10.67
N PRO A 106 -5.67 15.21 -9.89
CA PRO A 106 -4.80 16.33 -10.12
C PRO A 106 -3.34 15.95 -9.92
N THR A 107 -2.44 16.59 -10.66
CA THR A 107 -1.01 16.40 -10.45
C THR A 107 -0.56 17.12 -9.17
N ALA A 108 0.36 16.52 -8.42
CA ALA A 108 0.96 17.11 -7.22
C ALA A 108 1.99 18.21 -7.59
N TRP A 109 1.54 19.24 -8.33
CA TRP A 109 2.44 20.25 -8.88
C TRP A 109 3.05 21.13 -7.78
N THR A 110 4.37 21.34 -7.84
CA THR A 110 5.07 22.35 -7.04
C THR A 110 6.02 23.15 -7.93
N ASN A 111 5.99 24.48 -7.76
CA ASN A 111 6.93 25.39 -8.42
C ASN A 111 8.27 25.47 -7.65
N ASN A 112 8.31 24.97 -6.41
CA ASN A 112 9.51 25.05 -5.58
C ASN A 112 10.38 23.81 -5.79
N GLU A 113 11.45 23.96 -6.58
CA GLU A 113 12.43 22.90 -6.85
C GLU A 113 13.07 22.33 -5.57
N LYS A 114 13.28 23.15 -4.53
CA LYS A 114 13.87 22.72 -3.26
C LYS A 114 12.94 21.82 -2.46
N MET A 115 11.62 22.05 -2.56
CA MET A 115 10.60 21.26 -1.85
C MET A 115 10.19 19.99 -2.60
N ARG A 116 10.56 19.86 -3.86
CA ARG A 116 10.11 18.78 -4.74
C ARG A 116 10.43 17.37 -4.18
N GLU A 117 11.67 17.15 -3.79
CA GLU A 117 12.04 15.85 -3.23
C GLU A 117 11.32 15.55 -1.92
N GLN A 118 11.09 16.57 -1.10
CA GLN A 118 10.32 16.43 0.13
C GLN A 118 8.86 16.04 -0.18
N ASN A 119 8.24 16.67 -1.16
CA ASN A 119 6.88 16.33 -1.60
C ASN A 119 6.80 14.88 -2.12
N TYR A 120 7.81 14.41 -2.83
CA TYR A 120 7.88 13.01 -3.25
C TYR A 120 7.96 12.06 -2.06
N LYS A 121 8.81 12.37 -1.08
CA LYS A 121 8.94 11.58 0.15
C LYS A 121 7.62 11.51 0.91
N GLU A 122 6.92 12.63 1.02
CA GLU A 122 5.64 12.72 1.71
C GLU A 122 4.57 11.90 1.00
N ALA A 123 4.46 12.01 -0.33
CA ALA A 123 3.50 11.23 -1.11
C ALA A 123 3.74 9.72 -1.00
N VAL A 124 5.00 9.27 -1.04
CA VAL A 124 5.36 7.85 -0.85
C VAL A 124 5.03 7.38 0.58
N ARG A 125 5.23 8.25 1.59
CA ARG A 125 4.93 7.93 2.99
C ARG A 125 3.45 8.01 3.35
N ALA A 126 2.67 8.77 2.58
CA ALA A 126 1.23 8.94 2.81
C ALA A 126 0.45 7.62 2.71
N ASN A 127 1.04 6.58 2.13
CA ASN A 127 0.39 5.28 1.93
C ASN A 127 -0.99 5.41 1.24
N ASN A 128 -1.07 6.30 0.25
CA ASN A 128 -2.29 6.63 -0.48
C ASN A 128 -2.07 6.43 -1.98
N PRO A 129 -2.82 5.53 -2.65
CA PRO A 129 -2.67 5.27 -4.08
C PRO A 129 -2.89 6.50 -4.97
N GLU A 130 -3.82 7.38 -4.62
CA GLU A 130 -4.05 8.62 -5.39
C GLU A 130 -2.84 9.57 -5.31
N ALA A 131 -2.19 9.65 -4.15
CA ALA A 131 -0.97 10.43 -4.01
C ALA A 131 0.17 9.87 -4.89
N LEU A 132 0.28 8.54 -5.01
CA LEU A 132 1.23 7.90 -5.92
C LEU A 132 0.91 8.23 -7.38
N VAL A 133 -0.36 8.15 -7.79
CA VAL A 133 -0.80 8.56 -9.13
C VAL A 133 -0.46 10.03 -9.40
N ALA A 134 -0.73 10.92 -8.45
CA ALA A 134 -0.47 12.37 -8.59
C ALA A 134 1.00 12.68 -8.84
N ILE A 135 1.94 12.02 -8.09
CA ILE A 135 3.37 12.23 -8.32
C ILE A 135 3.87 11.55 -9.60
N ILE A 136 3.36 10.38 -9.97
CA ILE A 136 3.68 9.72 -11.25
C ILE A 136 3.31 10.66 -12.41
N LYS A 137 2.09 11.20 -12.42
CA LYS A 137 1.62 12.15 -13.46
C LYS A 137 2.51 13.39 -13.50
N MET A 138 2.84 13.97 -12.36
CA MET A 138 3.69 15.16 -12.27
C MET A 138 5.10 14.89 -12.81
N ILE A 139 5.74 13.79 -12.38
CA ILE A 139 7.09 13.45 -12.84
C ILE A 139 7.08 13.18 -14.34
N TYR A 140 6.06 12.49 -14.86
CA TYR A 140 5.90 12.24 -16.30
C TYR A 140 5.80 13.55 -17.09
N GLN A 141 4.92 14.47 -16.70
CA GLN A 141 4.78 15.78 -17.36
C GLN A 141 6.09 16.59 -17.31
N ARG A 142 6.78 16.56 -16.19
CA ARG A 142 8.08 17.22 -16.03
C ARG A 142 9.13 16.60 -16.97
N LYS A 143 9.17 15.26 -17.04
CA LYS A 143 10.05 14.54 -17.98
C LYS A 143 9.79 15.00 -19.42
N GLN A 144 8.55 15.09 -19.86
CA GLN A 144 8.19 15.54 -21.21
C GLN A 144 8.65 16.99 -21.46
N LYS A 145 8.38 17.91 -20.52
CA LYS A 145 8.84 19.31 -20.63
C LYS A 145 10.37 19.42 -20.74
N ARG A 146 11.09 18.63 -19.99
CA ARG A 146 12.58 18.62 -20.03
C ARG A 146 13.10 18.06 -21.34
N LEU A 147 12.51 16.97 -21.83
CA LEU A 147 12.88 16.37 -23.12
C LEU A 147 12.65 17.35 -24.28
N ALA A 148 11.53 18.07 -24.28
CA ALA A 148 11.24 19.12 -25.29
C ALA A 148 12.29 20.26 -25.25
N GLN A 149 13.00 20.44 -24.13
CA GLN A 149 14.11 21.40 -23.99
C GLN A 149 15.51 20.78 -24.26
N GLY A 150 15.56 19.55 -24.77
CA GLY A 150 16.81 18.80 -24.96
C GLY A 150 17.49 18.35 -23.67
N LYS A 151 16.80 18.39 -22.53
CA LYS A 151 17.34 18.02 -21.21
C LYS A 151 16.90 16.62 -20.78
N LYS A 152 17.80 15.88 -20.15
CA LYS A 152 17.47 14.55 -19.58
C LYS A 152 16.61 14.67 -18.30
N CYS A 153 15.90 13.59 -17.97
CA CYS A 153 15.26 13.45 -16.65
C CYS A 153 16.30 13.56 -15.53
N THR A 154 15.92 14.15 -14.38
CA THR A 154 16.82 14.20 -13.24
C THR A 154 16.89 12.83 -12.55
N ALA A 155 18.01 12.52 -11.89
CA ALA A 155 18.16 11.27 -11.14
C ALA A 155 17.10 11.15 -10.01
N THR A 156 16.78 12.27 -9.33
CA THR A 156 15.74 12.31 -8.31
C THR A 156 14.37 11.99 -8.89
N ASP A 157 13.98 12.63 -10.01
CA ASP A 157 12.69 12.37 -10.66
C ASP A 157 12.61 10.89 -11.11
N ALA A 158 13.66 10.36 -11.73
CA ALA A 158 13.70 8.97 -12.19
C ALA A 158 13.56 7.98 -11.02
N ARG A 159 14.24 8.23 -9.90
CA ARG A 159 14.18 7.38 -8.70
C ARG A 159 12.78 7.35 -8.12
N TYR A 160 12.17 8.52 -7.87
CA TYR A 160 10.84 8.57 -7.27
C TYR A 160 9.72 8.10 -8.22
N PHE A 161 9.90 8.27 -9.53
CA PHE A 161 9.00 7.68 -10.51
C PHE A 161 8.97 6.16 -10.36
N GLN A 162 10.14 5.50 -10.33
CA GLN A 162 10.22 4.04 -10.14
C GLN A 162 9.64 3.58 -8.80
N ILE A 163 9.92 4.29 -7.70
CA ILE A 163 9.38 3.94 -6.38
C ILE A 163 7.86 4.02 -6.41
N ALA A 164 7.29 5.10 -6.94
CA ALA A 164 5.85 5.31 -6.98
C ALA A 164 5.14 4.30 -7.89
N GLU A 165 5.69 4.03 -9.08
CA GLU A 165 5.17 2.98 -9.98
C GLU A 165 5.23 1.61 -9.32
N ASN A 166 6.35 1.26 -8.70
CA ASN A 166 6.52 -0.03 -8.04
C ASN A 166 5.46 -0.26 -6.97
N LEU A 167 5.25 0.72 -6.09
CA LEU A 167 4.26 0.64 -5.02
C LEU A 167 2.83 0.56 -5.56
N LEU A 168 2.49 1.40 -6.54
CA LEU A 168 1.16 1.42 -7.14
C LEU A 168 0.86 0.12 -7.91
N TYR A 169 1.80 -0.34 -8.73
CA TYR A 169 1.60 -1.54 -9.55
C TYR A 169 1.59 -2.81 -8.71
N MET A 170 2.34 -2.86 -7.63
CA MET A 170 2.27 -3.95 -6.66
C MET A 170 0.88 -4.06 -6.06
N GLU A 171 0.31 -2.95 -5.60
CA GLU A 171 -1.01 -2.94 -4.99
C GLU A 171 -2.11 -3.27 -6.00
N LEU A 172 -2.10 -2.64 -7.17
CA LEU A 172 -3.06 -2.95 -8.23
C LEU A 172 -2.91 -4.40 -8.72
N GLY A 173 -1.69 -4.94 -8.76
CA GLY A 173 -1.44 -6.33 -9.11
C GLY A 173 -2.11 -7.30 -8.16
N VAL A 174 -1.95 -7.08 -6.85
CA VAL A 174 -2.61 -7.89 -5.81
C VAL A 174 -4.14 -7.74 -5.89
N ALA A 175 -4.64 -6.50 -5.97
CA ALA A 175 -6.08 -6.22 -5.99
C ALA A 175 -6.80 -6.79 -7.24
N LEU A 176 -6.13 -6.77 -8.40
CA LEU A 176 -6.67 -7.25 -9.68
C LEU A 176 -6.30 -8.69 -9.98
N GLU A 177 -5.52 -9.34 -9.11
CA GLU A 177 -5.01 -10.71 -9.33
C GLU A 177 -4.22 -10.82 -10.65
N LYS A 178 -3.40 -9.80 -10.95
CA LYS A 178 -2.59 -9.73 -12.17
C LYS A 178 -1.11 -9.57 -11.84
N PRO A 179 -0.21 -10.11 -12.70
CA PRO A 179 1.21 -9.82 -12.58
C PRO A 179 1.48 -8.31 -12.62
N LYS A 180 2.37 -7.82 -11.75
CA LYS A 180 2.74 -6.39 -11.66
C LYS A 180 3.16 -5.82 -13.03
N GLN A 181 3.85 -6.64 -13.84
CA GLN A 181 4.34 -6.26 -15.17
C GLN A 181 3.21 -5.96 -16.18
N GLU A 182 2.01 -6.50 -15.95
CA GLU A 182 0.86 -6.30 -16.82
C GLU A 182 0.01 -5.09 -16.40
N ILE A 183 0.23 -4.53 -15.22
CA ILE A 183 -0.60 -3.44 -14.68
C ILE A 183 -0.53 -2.19 -15.55
N CYS A 184 0.66 -1.79 -16.00
CA CYS A 184 0.81 -0.63 -16.89
C CYS A 184 -0.07 -0.77 -18.15
N LYS A 185 0.00 -1.94 -18.81
CA LYS A 185 -0.83 -2.24 -19.98
C LYS A 185 -2.32 -2.24 -19.61
N THR A 186 -2.70 -2.86 -18.50
CA THR A 186 -4.10 -2.89 -18.03
C THR A 186 -4.67 -1.47 -17.84
N ILE A 187 -3.88 -0.54 -17.28
CA ILE A 187 -4.27 0.86 -17.10
C ILE A 187 -4.46 1.55 -18.45
N ILE A 188 -3.50 1.39 -19.38
CA ILE A 188 -3.54 2.02 -20.69
C ILE A 188 -4.75 1.50 -21.48
N ASP A 189 -4.89 0.18 -21.58
CA ASP A 189 -6.00 -0.45 -22.31
C ASP A 189 -7.36 0.03 -21.79
N TYR A 190 -7.50 0.15 -20.47
CA TYR A 190 -8.74 0.62 -19.85
C TYR A 190 -9.03 2.09 -20.19
N ILE A 191 -8.03 2.97 -20.08
CA ILE A 191 -8.18 4.41 -20.35
C ILE A 191 -8.48 4.63 -21.83
N ASP A 192 -7.81 3.92 -22.74
CA ASP A 192 -8.01 4.09 -24.18
C ASP A 192 -9.38 3.56 -24.64
N GLN A 193 -9.87 2.47 -24.06
CA GLN A 193 -11.22 1.96 -24.33
C GLN A 193 -12.33 2.91 -23.86
N ASN A 194 -12.10 3.67 -22.79
CA ASN A 194 -13.09 4.58 -22.21
C ASN A 194 -12.91 6.07 -22.62
N LYS A 195 -11.99 6.37 -23.56
CA LYS A 195 -11.87 7.69 -24.19
C LYS A 195 -12.75 7.88 -25.43
N ILE A 196 -13.46 6.82 -25.84
CA ILE A 196 -14.22 6.78 -27.11
C ILE A 196 -15.69 7.22 -26.90
N ASP A 197 -16.08 7.51 -25.66
CA ASP A 197 -17.36 8.13 -25.31
C ASP A 197 -17.16 9.60 -24.90
#